data_5e8df67178d56e4374a2d0bd5d3b5f9d
#
_entry.id   5e8df67178d56e4374a2d0bd5d3b5f9d
#
_cell.length_a   1.000
_cell.length_b   1.000
_cell.length_c   1.000
_cell.angle_alpha   90.00
_cell.angle_beta   90.00
_cell.angle_gamma   90.00
#
_symmetry.space_group_name_H-M   'P 1'
#
loop_
_entity.id
_entity.type
_entity.pdbx_description
1 polymer ?
#
loop_
_entity_poly.entity_id
_entity_poly.type
_entity_poly.pdbx_seq_one_letter_code
_entity_poly.pdbx_strand_id
1 'polypeptide(L)'
;LLTLSRFPANSCAVVLDYDASDNERYKMFLRSPNADATDNAGYCMISSNGKQWSWFTKTGPCGDRSTMFYNPFRKKWVFSIRTLGVLGNSPHGRARYYREHSDFLTGAVWTKADVVFWCNADNKDTPDPEFNLPPELYNLNAVGYESVMLGLHQILLDENEIAKAANRPKITELKV
;
A
#
# COMPACT_ATOMS: atom_id res chain seq x y z
N LEU A 1 -8.22 -14.40 19.19
CA LEU A 1 -7.91 -14.88 17.85
C LEU A 1 -8.85 -14.20 16.86
N LEU A 2 -8.29 -13.28 16.07
CA LEU A 2 -9.01 -12.67 14.96
C LEU A 2 -8.98 -13.65 13.78
N THR A 3 -10.11 -14.10 13.36
CA THR A 3 -10.25 -14.82 12.09
C THR A 3 -10.26 -13.76 10.97
N LEU A 4 -9.25 -13.77 10.12
CA LEU A 4 -9.11 -12.87 8.96
C LEU A 4 -10.33 -12.91 8.01
N SER A 5 -11.18 -13.93 8.11
CA SER A 5 -12.43 -14.04 7.35
C SER A 5 -13.44 -12.90 7.61
N ARG A 6 -13.25 -12.11 8.66
CA ARG A 6 -14.08 -10.94 8.95
C ARG A 6 -13.61 -9.65 8.26
N PHE A 7 -12.45 -9.68 7.61
CA PHE A 7 -11.88 -8.51 6.97
C PHE A 7 -11.73 -8.78 5.48
N PRO A 8 -12.64 -8.31 4.64
CA PRO A 8 -12.41 -8.36 3.21
C PRO A 8 -11.19 -7.48 2.89
N ALA A 9 -10.04 -8.11 2.70
CA ALA A 9 -8.81 -7.42 2.42
C ALA A 9 -8.72 -7.06 0.94
N ASN A 10 -8.37 -5.83 0.61
CA ASN A 10 -8.05 -5.43 -0.76
C ASN A 10 -6.55 -5.13 -0.97
N SER A 11 -5.77 -5.19 0.08
CA SER A 11 -4.30 -5.26 0.05
C SER A 11 -3.77 -5.81 1.36
N CYS A 12 -2.70 -6.58 1.27
CA CYS A 12 -2.02 -7.14 2.41
C CYS A 12 -0.52 -7.21 2.12
N ALA A 13 0.29 -6.85 3.11
CA ALA A 13 1.73 -7.07 3.10
C ALA A 13 2.15 -7.73 4.40
N VAL A 14 2.97 -8.77 4.31
CA VAL A 14 3.53 -9.48 5.46
C VAL A 14 5.04 -9.46 5.34
N VAL A 15 5.72 -9.07 6.41
CA VAL A 15 7.18 -9.01 6.48
C VAL A 15 7.65 -9.77 7.71
N LEU A 16 8.70 -10.57 7.55
CA LEU A 16 9.43 -11.20 8.65
C LEU A 16 10.44 -10.18 9.20
N ASP A 17 10.29 -9.86 10.47
CA ASP A 17 11.17 -8.96 11.22
C ASP A 17 12.20 -9.80 11.97
N TYR A 18 13.42 -9.83 11.48
CA TYR A 18 14.50 -10.64 12.08
C TYR A 18 15.04 -10.05 13.38
N ASP A 19 14.82 -8.76 13.61
CA ASP A 19 15.30 -8.04 14.81
C ASP A 19 14.23 -8.03 15.93
N ALA A 20 13.02 -8.50 15.65
CA ALA A 20 11.93 -8.53 16.62
C ALA A 20 12.03 -9.72 17.59
N SER A 21 11.39 -9.60 18.74
CA SER A 21 11.17 -10.72 19.64
C SER A 21 10.33 -11.83 19.00
N ASP A 22 10.46 -13.05 19.49
CA ASP A 22 9.76 -14.22 18.94
C ASP A 22 8.23 -14.04 18.91
N ASN A 23 7.67 -13.29 19.83
CA ASN A 23 6.22 -13.07 19.91
C ASN A 23 5.66 -12.17 18.79
N GLU A 24 6.50 -11.45 18.09
CA GLU A 24 6.10 -10.45 17.10
C GLU A 24 6.95 -10.48 15.82
N ARG A 25 7.54 -11.63 15.50
CA ARG A 25 8.42 -11.81 14.34
C ARG A 25 7.80 -11.45 13.01
N TYR A 26 6.50 -11.61 12.87
CA TYR A 26 5.78 -11.25 11.64
C TYR A 26 4.99 -9.98 11.82
N LYS A 27 5.16 -9.06 10.91
CA LYS A 27 4.43 -7.80 10.84
C LYS A 27 3.51 -7.84 9.63
N MET A 28 2.24 -7.50 9.81
CA MET A 28 1.27 -7.43 8.72
C MET A 28 0.66 -6.04 8.65
N PHE A 29 0.59 -5.51 7.46
CA PHE A 29 -0.31 -4.42 7.10
C PHE A 29 -1.45 -4.98 6.28
N LEU A 30 -2.67 -4.68 6.68
CA LEU A 30 -3.90 -5.10 6.02
C LEU A 30 -4.76 -3.87 5.75
N ARG A 31 -5.11 -3.60 4.51
CA ARG A 31 -6.15 -2.64 4.19
C ARG A 31 -7.46 -3.38 3.97
N SER A 32 -8.45 -3.09 4.79
CA SER A 32 -9.80 -3.63 4.66
C SER A 32 -10.78 -2.47 4.46
N PRO A 33 -11.58 -2.47 3.40
CA PRO A 33 -12.74 -1.61 3.37
C PRO A 33 -13.70 -2.12 4.44
N ASN A 34 -13.86 -1.40 5.53
CA ASN A 34 -14.92 -1.71 6.47
C ASN A 34 -16.29 -1.54 5.81
N ALA A 35 -17.26 -2.25 6.34
CA ALA A 35 -18.66 -2.10 5.95
C ALA A 35 -19.14 -0.63 6.05
N ASP A 36 -18.51 0.17 6.90
CA ASP A 36 -18.65 1.62 6.91
C ASP A 36 -17.67 2.22 5.90
N ALA A 37 -18.18 2.61 4.74
CA ALA A 37 -17.43 3.24 3.65
C ALA A 37 -16.66 4.54 4.07
N THR A 38 -16.83 5.00 5.28
CA THR A 38 -16.17 6.16 5.86
C THR A 38 -14.80 5.86 6.47
N ASP A 39 -14.48 4.59 6.71
CA ASP A 39 -13.26 4.19 7.40
C ASP A 39 -12.14 3.77 6.42
N ASN A 40 -11.50 4.78 5.86
CA ASN A 40 -10.35 4.60 4.97
C ASN A 40 -9.05 4.43 5.78
N ALA A 41 -8.91 3.32 6.50
CA ALA A 41 -7.71 3.01 7.25
C ALA A 41 -7.19 1.60 6.93
N GLY A 42 -5.95 1.36 7.28
CA GLY A 42 -5.36 0.03 7.35
C GLY A 42 -5.31 -0.46 8.79
N TYR A 43 -4.88 -1.69 8.93
CA TYR A 43 -4.68 -2.35 10.21
C TYR A 43 -3.30 -2.99 10.24
N CYS A 44 -2.57 -2.75 11.32
CA CYS A 44 -1.29 -3.40 11.56
C CYS A 44 -1.46 -4.49 12.62
N MET A 45 -0.91 -5.65 12.35
CA MET A 45 -0.97 -6.84 13.19
C MET A 45 0.40 -7.44 13.37
N ILE A 46 0.57 -8.18 14.45
CA ILE A 46 1.78 -8.93 14.74
C ILE A 46 1.46 -10.41 14.92
N SER A 47 2.45 -11.25 14.70
CA SER A 47 2.33 -12.69 14.92
C SER A 47 3.69 -13.31 15.25
N SER A 48 3.68 -14.34 16.10
CA SER A 48 4.86 -15.17 16.39
C SER A 48 5.12 -16.23 15.33
N ASN A 49 4.09 -16.67 14.60
CA ASN A 49 4.15 -17.85 13.73
C ASN A 49 3.59 -17.64 12.30
N GLY A 50 3.14 -16.42 11.97
CA GLY A 50 2.56 -16.09 10.68
C GLY A 50 1.15 -16.66 10.43
N LYS A 51 0.59 -17.42 11.37
CA LYS A 51 -0.72 -18.08 11.26
C LYS A 51 -1.78 -17.46 12.17
N GLN A 52 -1.38 -17.14 13.38
CA GLN A 52 -2.24 -16.52 14.38
C GLN A 52 -1.81 -15.07 14.55
N TRP A 53 -2.74 -14.14 14.31
CA TRP A 53 -2.49 -12.72 14.31
C TRP A 53 -3.18 -12.07 15.49
N SER A 54 -2.47 -11.18 16.16
CA SER A 54 -3.01 -10.31 17.18
C SER A 54 -3.34 -8.96 16.55
N TRP A 55 -4.51 -8.44 16.89
CA TRP A 55 -4.86 -7.07 16.56
C TRP A 55 -3.89 -6.14 17.27
N PHE A 56 -3.33 -5.23 16.49
CA PHE A 56 -2.39 -4.31 17.08
C PHE A 56 -2.89 -2.87 17.03
N THR A 57 -3.03 -2.29 15.84
CA THR A 57 -3.45 -0.90 15.71
C THR A 57 -4.12 -0.62 14.37
N LYS A 58 -4.95 0.41 14.37
CA LYS A 58 -5.51 1.02 13.18
C LYS A 58 -4.55 2.11 12.68
N THR A 59 -4.31 2.16 11.38
CA THR A 59 -3.44 3.18 10.79
C THR A 59 -4.17 4.51 10.61
N GLY A 60 -3.43 5.52 10.19
CA GLY A 60 -4.02 6.71 9.61
C GLY A 60 -4.70 6.43 8.27
N PRO A 61 -5.30 7.47 7.66
CA PRO A 61 -6.05 7.33 6.42
C PRO A 61 -5.21 6.75 5.28
N CYS A 62 -5.73 5.72 4.59
CA CYS A 62 -5.09 5.11 3.43
C CYS A 62 -6.12 4.53 2.46
N GLY A 63 -5.87 4.64 1.16
CA GLY A 63 -6.68 4.04 0.12
C GLY A 63 -6.38 2.56 -0.11
N ASP A 64 -7.12 1.93 -1.00
CA ASP A 64 -6.85 0.57 -1.46
C ASP A 64 -5.46 0.47 -2.10
N ARG A 65 -4.90 -0.73 -2.16
CA ARG A 65 -3.55 -0.96 -2.68
C ARG A 65 -2.43 -0.23 -1.92
N SER A 66 -2.69 0.33 -0.74
CA SER A 66 -1.62 0.73 0.18
C SER A 66 -0.86 -0.50 0.66
N THR A 67 0.45 -0.37 0.82
CA THR A 67 1.33 -1.48 1.20
C THR A 67 2.34 -1.03 2.26
N MET A 68 3.08 -1.98 2.79
CA MET A 68 4.16 -1.76 3.74
C MET A 68 5.32 -2.69 3.40
N PHE A 69 6.54 -2.21 3.60
CA PHE A 69 7.75 -3.00 3.49
C PHE A 69 8.82 -2.51 4.47
N TYR A 70 9.82 -3.33 4.71
CA TYR A 70 11.00 -2.94 5.50
C TYR A 70 12.15 -2.54 4.59
N ASN A 71 12.78 -1.40 4.87
CA ASN A 71 14.02 -0.99 4.22
C ASN A 71 15.21 -1.34 5.12
N PRO A 72 15.96 -2.41 4.82
CA PRO A 72 17.05 -2.87 5.67
C PRO A 72 18.25 -1.92 5.71
N PHE A 73 18.47 -1.15 4.64
CA PHE A 73 19.60 -0.23 4.54
C PHE A 73 19.42 0.99 5.44
N ARG A 74 18.20 1.44 5.61
CA ARG A 74 17.84 2.57 6.48
C ARG A 74 17.28 2.11 7.82
N LYS A 75 17.03 0.82 8.00
CA LYS A 75 16.37 0.22 9.15
C LYS A 75 15.04 0.90 9.47
N LYS A 76 14.19 1.01 8.45
CA LYS A 76 12.90 1.69 8.53
C LYS A 76 11.77 0.84 7.96
N TRP A 77 10.65 0.86 8.66
CA TRP A 77 9.35 0.45 8.15
C TRP A 77 8.82 1.54 7.25
N VAL A 78 8.48 1.21 6.03
CA VAL A 78 7.98 2.15 5.02
C VAL A 78 6.54 1.80 4.70
N PHE A 79 5.68 2.81 4.75
CA PHE A 79 4.27 2.70 4.35
C PHE A 79 4.09 3.43 3.02
N SER A 80 3.71 2.66 1.99
CA SER A 80 3.36 3.15 0.66
C SER A 80 1.86 3.41 0.61
N ILE A 81 1.46 4.65 0.82
CA ILE A 81 0.08 5.04 1.09
C ILE A 81 -0.54 5.59 -0.19
N ARG A 82 -1.58 4.92 -0.69
CA ARG A 82 -2.36 5.47 -1.79
C ARG A 82 -3.26 6.59 -1.28
N THR A 83 -3.41 7.62 -2.14
CA THR A 83 -4.19 8.80 -1.80
C THR A 83 -5.38 8.86 -2.70
N LEU A 84 -6.13 8.70 -3.20
CA LEU A 84 -7.31 9.13 -3.94
C LEU A 84 -8.47 9.42 -2.97
N GLY A 85 -8.79 10.67 -2.80
CA GLY A 85 -9.90 11.10 -1.96
C GLY A 85 -9.65 11.00 -0.45
N VAL A 86 -8.64 10.23 -0.02
CA VAL A 86 -8.37 9.94 1.40
C VAL A 86 -7.52 11.02 2.06
N LEU A 87 -6.55 11.56 1.34
CA LEU A 87 -5.66 12.63 1.79
C LEU A 87 -5.92 13.97 1.07
N GLY A 88 -7.02 14.06 0.34
CA GLY A 88 -7.38 15.16 -0.54
C GLY A 88 -7.25 14.76 -2.01
N ASN A 89 -7.72 15.63 -2.90
CA ASN A 89 -7.54 15.44 -4.33
C ASN A 89 -6.07 15.65 -4.67
N SER A 90 -5.40 14.59 -5.10
CA SER A 90 -4.10 14.75 -5.72
C SER A 90 -4.30 15.35 -7.11
N PRO A 91 -3.60 16.43 -7.47
CA PRO A 91 -3.65 17.00 -8.83
C PRO A 91 -3.04 16.03 -9.87
N HIS A 92 -2.44 14.95 -9.42
CA HIS A 92 -1.73 13.96 -10.22
C HIS A 92 -2.46 12.61 -10.32
N GLY A 93 -3.77 12.57 -10.09
CA GLY A 93 -4.54 11.33 -10.09
C GLY A 93 -4.11 10.38 -8.96
N ARG A 94 -3.93 9.09 -9.27
CA ARG A 94 -3.46 8.10 -8.30
C ARG A 94 -1.97 8.31 -8.02
N ALA A 95 -1.65 8.56 -6.76
CA ALA A 95 -0.30 8.82 -6.29
C ALA A 95 0.04 7.98 -5.05
N ARG A 96 1.29 7.97 -4.69
CA ARG A 96 1.78 7.43 -3.43
C ARG A 96 2.28 8.52 -2.53
N TYR A 97 1.93 8.37 -1.28
CA TYR A 97 2.51 9.11 -0.19
C TYR A 97 3.36 8.18 0.65
N TYR A 98 4.32 8.75 1.31
CA TYR A 98 5.36 8.06 2.02
C TYR A 98 5.33 8.41 3.50
N ARG A 99 5.44 7.40 4.33
CA ARG A 99 5.80 7.51 5.73
C ARG A 99 6.82 6.45 6.07
N GLU A 100 7.82 6.80 6.86
CA GLU A 100 8.76 5.83 7.42
C GLU A 100 8.96 6.04 8.92
N HIS A 101 9.27 4.96 9.61
CA HIS A 101 9.61 4.98 11.03
C HIS A 101 10.50 3.79 11.38
N SER A 102 11.39 3.94 12.38
CA SER A 102 12.24 2.85 12.87
C SER A 102 11.45 1.80 13.66
N ASP A 103 10.40 2.21 14.35
CA ASP A 103 9.49 1.32 15.05
C ASP A 103 8.21 1.11 14.22
N PHE A 104 7.82 -0.16 14.02
CA PHE A 104 6.68 -0.55 13.21
C PHE A 104 5.37 0.04 13.71
N LEU A 105 5.19 0.00 15.00
CA LEU A 105 3.93 0.34 15.65
C LEU A 105 3.70 1.84 15.68
N THR A 106 4.72 2.58 16.05
CA THR A 106 4.70 4.05 15.99
C THR A 106 4.55 4.54 14.55
N GLY A 107 5.23 3.88 13.62
CA GLY A 107 5.13 4.18 12.19
C GLY A 107 3.75 3.95 11.61
N ALA A 108 3.04 2.97 12.15
CA ALA A 108 1.69 2.61 11.69
C ALA A 108 0.61 3.67 11.99
N VAL A 109 0.86 4.55 12.94
CA VAL A 109 -0.09 5.61 13.31
C VAL A 109 0.33 6.93 12.67
N TRP A 110 -0.53 7.48 11.79
CA TRP A 110 -0.27 8.77 11.13
C TRP A 110 -1.52 9.62 10.95
N THR A 111 -1.28 10.90 10.79
CA THR A 111 -2.25 11.89 10.32
C THR A 111 -1.88 12.35 8.90
N LYS A 112 -2.70 13.19 8.30
CA LYS A 112 -2.37 13.81 7.00
C LYS A 112 -1.06 14.60 7.01
N ALA A 113 -0.69 15.16 8.16
CA ALA A 113 0.53 15.96 8.31
C ALA A 113 1.81 15.09 8.39
N ASP A 114 1.66 13.82 8.72
CA ASP A 114 2.79 12.89 8.92
C ASP A 114 3.24 12.18 7.64
N VAL A 115 2.53 12.38 6.55
CA VAL A 115 2.79 11.71 5.28
C VAL A 115 3.20 12.73 4.23
N VAL A 116 4.19 12.38 3.41
CA VAL A 116 4.68 13.25 2.35
C VAL A 116 4.38 12.66 0.98
N PHE A 117 4.17 13.52 -0.02
CA PHE A 117 4.08 13.07 -1.39
C PHE A 117 5.36 12.32 -1.78
N TRP A 118 5.20 11.18 -2.42
CA TRP A 118 6.34 10.36 -2.85
C TRP A 118 6.47 10.31 -4.37
N CYS A 119 5.49 9.74 -5.05
CA CYS A 119 5.54 9.57 -6.49
C CYS A 119 4.15 9.38 -7.11
N ASN A 120 4.07 9.61 -8.40
CA ASN A 120 2.95 9.32 -9.29
C ASN A 120 3.49 8.90 -10.66
N ALA A 121 2.61 8.53 -11.57
CA ALA A 121 2.98 8.40 -12.98
C ALA A 121 3.40 9.76 -13.56
N ASP A 122 4.37 9.76 -14.47
CA ASP A 122 4.92 10.97 -15.06
C ASP A 122 4.99 10.89 -16.60
N ASN A 123 5.67 11.83 -17.23
CA ASN A 123 5.80 11.93 -18.68
C ASN A 123 6.62 10.80 -19.35
N LYS A 124 7.21 9.90 -18.56
CA LYS A 124 7.88 8.69 -19.04
C LYS A 124 6.93 7.49 -19.11
N ASP A 125 5.78 7.62 -18.48
CA ASP A 125 4.72 6.64 -18.54
C ASP A 125 3.85 6.95 -19.76
N THR A 126 4.00 6.17 -20.82
CA THR A 126 3.30 6.43 -22.09
C THR A 126 1.83 6.01 -21.99
N PRO A 127 0.89 6.88 -22.39
CA PRO A 127 -0.51 6.50 -22.52
C PRO A 127 -0.69 5.33 -23.47
N ASP A 128 -1.66 4.47 -23.17
CA ASP A 128 -2.08 3.44 -24.11
C ASP A 128 -2.71 4.09 -25.36
N PRO A 129 -2.30 3.70 -26.59
CA PRO A 129 -2.80 4.31 -27.81
C PRO A 129 -4.31 4.15 -28.04
N GLU A 130 -4.91 3.08 -27.51
CA GLU A 130 -6.35 2.82 -27.64
C GLU A 130 -7.17 3.74 -26.74
N PHE A 131 -6.70 3.99 -25.50
CA PHE A 131 -7.48 4.76 -24.52
C PHE A 131 -7.07 6.22 -24.48
N ASN A 132 -5.82 6.53 -24.77
CA ASN A 132 -5.24 7.87 -24.74
C ASN A 132 -5.55 8.64 -23.44
N LEU A 133 -5.54 7.91 -22.31
CA LEU A 133 -5.78 8.45 -20.98
C LEU A 133 -4.46 8.70 -20.25
N PRO A 134 -4.40 9.70 -19.38
CA PRO A 134 -3.22 9.91 -18.55
C PRO A 134 -2.93 8.68 -17.68
N PRO A 135 -1.72 8.10 -17.74
CA PRO A 135 -1.35 6.99 -16.88
C PRO A 135 -1.40 7.34 -15.40
N GLU A 136 -1.77 6.40 -14.56
CA GLU A 136 -1.83 6.59 -13.11
C GLU A 136 -1.02 5.53 -12.36
N LEU A 137 -0.35 5.88 -11.27
CA LEU A 137 0.37 4.94 -10.42
C LEU A 137 -0.61 4.09 -9.61
N TYR A 138 -0.83 2.85 -10.06
CA TYR A 138 -1.85 1.97 -9.47
C TYR A 138 -1.38 1.28 -8.18
N ASN A 139 -0.17 0.75 -8.18
CA ASN A 139 0.44 0.07 -7.05
C ASN A 139 1.94 0.30 -6.99
N LEU A 140 2.52 0.27 -5.79
CA LEU A 140 3.97 0.27 -5.60
C LEU A 140 4.30 -0.45 -4.29
N ASN A 141 5.15 -1.46 -4.40
CA ASN A 141 5.72 -2.18 -3.27
C ASN A 141 7.22 -2.37 -3.51
N ALA A 142 7.97 -2.65 -2.44
CA ALA A 142 9.41 -2.87 -2.55
C ALA A 142 9.90 -3.93 -1.56
N VAL A 143 11.06 -4.49 -1.87
CA VAL A 143 11.77 -5.44 -1.01
C VAL A 143 13.27 -5.18 -1.08
N GLY A 144 13.96 -5.33 0.04
CA GLY A 144 15.43 -5.34 0.05
C GLY A 144 15.94 -6.63 -0.58
N TYR A 145 16.83 -6.52 -1.56
CA TYR A 145 17.50 -7.63 -2.19
C TYR A 145 18.99 -7.33 -2.33
N GLU A 146 19.83 -8.14 -1.66
CA GLU A 146 21.28 -7.91 -1.61
C GLU A 146 21.63 -6.47 -1.20
N SER A 147 22.16 -5.67 -2.12
CA SER A 147 22.60 -4.29 -1.88
C SER A 147 21.63 -3.22 -2.44
N VAL A 148 20.45 -3.61 -2.92
CA VAL A 148 19.48 -2.71 -3.54
C VAL A 148 18.08 -2.88 -2.97
N MET A 149 17.23 -1.86 -3.13
CA MET A 149 15.79 -2.00 -2.99
C MET A 149 15.20 -2.28 -4.38
N LEU A 150 14.53 -3.40 -4.53
CA LEU A 150 13.75 -3.70 -5.72
C LEU A 150 12.31 -3.24 -5.51
N GLY A 151 11.83 -2.35 -6.37
CA GLY A 151 10.46 -1.87 -6.36
C GLY A 151 9.67 -2.42 -7.54
N LEU A 152 8.53 -3.05 -7.25
CA LEU A 152 7.54 -3.43 -8.26
C LEU A 152 6.39 -2.44 -8.24
N HIS A 153 6.09 -1.83 -9.37
CA HIS A 153 4.99 -0.90 -9.49
C HIS A 153 4.13 -1.17 -10.73
N GLN A 154 2.87 -0.80 -10.63
CA GLN A 154 1.92 -0.94 -11.72
C GLN A 154 1.44 0.44 -12.15
N ILE A 155 1.50 0.69 -13.45
CA ILE A 155 0.89 1.85 -14.09
C ILE A 155 -0.46 1.42 -14.65
N LEU A 156 -1.51 2.12 -14.26
CA LEU A 156 -2.85 1.96 -14.80
C LEU A 156 -2.96 2.81 -16.06
N LEU A 157 -3.30 2.16 -17.17
CA LEU A 157 -3.42 2.78 -18.49
C LEU A 157 -4.88 3.03 -18.89
N ASP A 158 -5.81 2.70 -18.01
CA ASP A 158 -7.24 2.61 -18.29
C ASP A 158 -8.09 3.05 -17.10
N GLU A 159 -9.33 3.42 -17.33
CA GLU A 159 -10.28 3.78 -16.29
C GLU A 159 -11.25 2.67 -15.91
N ASN A 160 -11.67 2.66 -14.63
CA ASN A 160 -12.61 1.66 -14.12
C ASN A 160 -13.90 1.59 -14.92
N GLU A 161 -14.45 2.74 -15.27
CA GLU A 161 -15.77 2.81 -15.93
C GLU A 161 -15.69 2.36 -17.39
N ILE A 162 -14.58 2.64 -18.05
CA ILE A 162 -14.31 2.13 -19.43
C ILE A 162 -14.16 0.62 -19.40
N ALA A 163 -13.34 0.08 -18.51
CA ALA A 163 -13.16 -1.37 -18.39
C ALA A 163 -14.46 -2.09 -18.05
N LYS A 164 -15.27 -1.56 -17.14
CA LYS A 164 -16.59 -2.10 -16.80
C LYS A 164 -17.56 -2.07 -17.98
N ALA A 165 -17.65 -0.92 -18.67
CA ALA A 165 -18.54 -0.78 -19.84
C ALA A 165 -18.17 -1.76 -20.96
N ALA A 166 -16.89 -2.04 -21.14
CA ALA A 166 -16.37 -3.01 -22.10
C ALA A 166 -16.38 -4.46 -21.57
N ASN A 167 -16.85 -4.69 -20.35
CA ASN A 167 -16.85 -6.00 -19.68
C ASN A 167 -15.49 -6.73 -19.73
N ARG A 168 -14.41 -6.00 -19.47
CA ARG A 168 -13.03 -6.50 -19.52
C ARG A 168 -12.23 -6.08 -18.26
N PRO A 169 -11.14 -6.78 -17.93
CA PRO A 169 -10.24 -6.35 -16.88
C PRO A 169 -9.54 -5.02 -17.24
N LYS A 170 -9.08 -4.32 -16.23
CA LYS A 170 -8.26 -3.12 -16.39
C LYS A 170 -6.93 -3.45 -17.04
N ILE A 171 -6.42 -2.54 -17.83
CA ILE A 171 -5.10 -2.65 -18.43
C ILE A 171 -4.09 -1.94 -17.54
N THR A 172 -3.04 -2.66 -17.18
CA THR A 172 -1.93 -2.16 -16.37
C THR A 172 -0.60 -2.65 -16.92
N GLU A 173 0.42 -1.84 -16.79
CA GLU A 173 1.80 -2.19 -17.09
C GLU A 173 2.56 -2.42 -15.77
N LEU A 174 3.30 -3.53 -15.67
CA LEU A 174 4.18 -3.81 -14.53
C LEU A 174 5.59 -3.35 -14.84
N LYS A 175 6.16 -2.56 -13.95
CA LYS A 175 7.53 -2.03 -14.03
C LYS A 175 8.34 -2.39 -12.78
N VAL A 176 9.66 -2.40 -12.93
CA VAL A 176 10.64 -2.64 -11.86
C VAL A 176 11.51 -1.41 -11.69
#